data_6db8972bce983d89cef54f826a5f4854
#
_entry.id   6db8972bce983d89cef54f826a5f4854
#
_cell.length_a   1.000
_cell.length_b   1.000
_cell.length_c   1.000
_cell.angle_alpha   90.00
_cell.angle_beta   90.00
_cell.angle_gamma   90.00
#
_symmetry.space_group_name_H-M   'P 1'
#
loop_
_entity.id
_entity.type
_entity.pdbx_description
1 polymer ?
#
loop_
_entity_poly.entity_id
_entity_poly.type
_entity_poly.pdbx_seq_one_letter_code
_entity_poly.pdbx_strand_id
1 'polypeptide(L)'
;VTKDYTFKRPGWAGRFDQEGQYQDYQRTQYEVYDYPGRFKGAHGQNFARWQMDGWRNNAETARGMSRSPEIWPGRRIVLTGHPQANLNREWQVVASELHGEQPQAVPGRQGAGTALENHFAVIPADRTWRPQPLLKPLVDGPQSAVVTGPAGEEIF
;
A
#
# COMPACT_ATOMS: atom_id res chain seq x y z
N VAL A 1 5.29 -13.04 -11.24
CA VAL A 1 5.67 -14.38 -10.73
C VAL A 1 6.27 -14.24 -9.34
N THR A 2 5.79 -14.99 -8.36
CA THR A 2 6.44 -15.11 -7.05
C THR A 2 6.83 -16.56 -6.79
N LYS A 3 7.99 -16.78 -6.19
CA LYS A 3 8.53 -18.11 -5.88
C LYS A 3 9.05 -18.14 -4.46
N ASP A 4 8.90 -19.30 -3.82
CA ASP A 4 9.52 -19.58 -2.52
C ASP A 4 10.02 -21.02 -2.46
N TYR A 5 10.82 -21.30 -1.44
CA TYR A 5 11.39 -22.62 -1.17
C TYR A 5 11.18 -23.01 0.29
N THR A 6 10.88 -24.27 0.52
CA THR A 6 10.88 -24.83 1.87
C THR A 6 11.66 -26.13 1.92
N PHE A 7 12.65 -26.20 2.80
CA PHE A 7 13.47 -27.40 2.99
C PHE A 7 12.65 -28.60 3.51
N LYS A 8 11.50 -28.35 4.15
CA LYS A 8 10.60 -29.43 4.61
C LYS A 8 9.91 -30.16 3.47
N ARG A 9 9.82 -29.57 2.29
CA ARG A 9 9.23 -30.14 1.07
C ARG A 9 10.03 -29.70 -0.16
N PRO A 10 11.23 -30.24 -0.39
CA PRO A 10 12.12 -29.77 -1.44
C PRO A 10 11.58 -29.97 -2.86
N GLY A 11 10.70 -30.93 -3.08
CA GLY A 11 10.02 -31.15 -4.36
C GLY A 11 8.81 -30.27 -4.63
N TRP A 12 8.45 -29.40 -3.69
CA TRP A 12 7.35 -28.47 -3.90
C TRP A 12 7.78 -27.32 -4.83
N ALA A 13 7.02 -27.11 -5.91
CA ALA A 13 7.38 -26.13 -6.94
C ALA A 13 7.42 -24.68 -6.41
N GLY A 14 6.60 -24.35 -5.41
CA GLY A 14 6.57 -23.08 -4.71
C GLY A 14 6.46 -21.85 -5.61
N ARG A 15 5.93 -22.00 -6.83
CA ARG A 15 5.80 -20.94 -7.84
C ARG A 15 4.33 -20.61 -8.05
N PHE A 16 4.02 -19.32 -8.06
CA PHE A 16 2.69 -18.81 -8.34
C PHE A 16 2.76 -17.62 -9.29
N ASP A 17 1.84 -17.60 -10.24
CA ASP A 17 1.75 -16.60 -11.29
C ASP A 17 0.43 -15.85 -11.17
N GLN A 18 0.45 -14.55 -11.45
CA GLN A 18 -0.73 -13.72 -11.52
C GLN A 18 -0.58 -12.70 -12.64
N GLU A 19 -1.57 -12.64 -13.53
CA GLU A 19 -1.68 -11.59 -14.53
C GLU A 19 -2.62 -10.49 -14.05
N GLY A 20 -2.35 -9.25 -14.47
CA GLY A 20 -3.20 -8.10 -14.15
C GLY A 20 -4.57 -8.21 -14.83
N GLN A 21 -5.65 -7.97 -14.10
CA GLN A 21 -7.03 -8.08 -14.61
C GLN A 21 -7.38 -7.03 -15.67
N TYR A 22 -6.78 -5.84 -15.59
CA TYR A 22 -7.05 -4.72 -16.49
C TYR A 22 -5.86 -4.54 -17.42
N GLN A 23 -6.01 -4.99 -18.66
CA GLN A 23 -4.94 -4.98 -19.65
C GLN A 23 -5.01 -3.76 -20.59
N ASP A 24 -6.05 -2.94 -20.48
CA ASP A 24 -6.23 -1.74 -21.28
C ASP A 24 -5.06 -0.78 -21.07
N TYR A 25 -4.43 -0.37 -22.16
CA TYR A 25 -3.29 0.54 -22.20
C TYR A 25 -2.00 0.04 -21.51
N GLN A 26 -1.90 -1.25 -21.17
CA GLN A 26 -0.73 -1.82 -20.52
C GLN A 26 -0.02 -2.83 -21.40
N ARG A 27 1.30 -2.76 -21.37
CA ARG A 27 2.15 -3.81 -21.96
C ARG A 27 2.15 -5.01 -21.02
N THR A 28 1.65 -6.14 -21.48
CA THR A 28 1.60 -7.41 -20.73
C THR A 28 2.92 -8.16 -20.73
N GLN A 29 3.95 -7.62 -21.37
CA GLN A 29 5.23 -8.29 -21.61
C GLN A 29 6.24 -8.16 -20.48
N TYR A 30 5.97 -7.29 -19.48
CA TYR A 30 6.90 -7.08 -18.39
C TYR A 30 6.58 -8.03 -17.23
N GLU A 31 7.48 -8.98 -17.03
CA GLU A 31 7.42 -9.87 -15.88
C GLU A 31 8.06 -9.19 -14.66
N VAL A 32 7.39 -9.27 -13.51
CA VAL A 32 7.97 -8.99 -12.22
C VAL A 32 8.19 -10.30 -11.50
N TYR A 33 9.43 -10.58 -11.14
CA TYR A 33 9.83 -11.78 -10.41
C TYR A 33 10.23 -11.42 -8.98
N ASP A 34 9.64 -12.11 -8.01
CA ASP A 34 9.91 -11.90 -6.59
C ASP A 34 10.33 -13.22 -5.92
N TYR A 35 11.50 -13.19 -5.27
CA TYR A 35 12.05 -14.30 -4.49
C TYR A 35 12.91 -13.73 -3.34
N PRO A 36 12.77 -14.22 -2.12
CA PRO A 36 11.78 -15.16 -1.63
C PRO A 36 10.40 -14.53 -1.43
N GLY A 37 9.36 -15.23 -1.88
CA GLY A 37 7.97 -14.75 -1.80
C GLY A 37 7.37 -14.73 -0.38
N ARG A 38 8.08 -15.30 0.58
CA ARG A 38 7.76 -15.31 2.02
C ARG A 38 6.40 -15.95 2.36
N PHE A 39 6.00 -16.95 1.60
CA PHE A 39 4.77 -17.73 1.84
C PHE A 39 5.07 -19.20 2.09
N LYS A 40 4.16 -19.85 2.77
CA LYS A 40 4.23 -21.30 3.03
C LYS A 40 2.97 -21.96 2.46
N GLY A 41 3.13 -22.85 1.48
CA GLY A 41 2.03 -23.65 0.92
C GLY A 41 1.07 -22.88 0.02
N ALA A 42 -0.21 -23.23 0.06
CA ALA A 42 -1.24 -22.77 -0.90
C ALA A 42 -1.55 -21.26 -0.91
N HIS A 43 -1.11 -20.53 0.11
CA HIS A 43 -1.36 -19.07 0.19
C HIS A 43 -0.58 -18.26 -0.85
N GLY A 44 0.41 -18.86 -1.52
CA GLY A 44 1.24 -18.18 -2.52
C GLY A 44 0.44 -17.55 -3.66
N GLN A 45 -0.68 -18.13 -4.08
CA GLN A 45 -1.56 -17.56 -5.10
C GLN A 45 -2.19 -16.25 -4.65
N ASN A 46 -2.62 -16.17 -3.39
CA ASN A 46 -3.15 -14.92 -2.83
C ASN A 46 -2.07 -13.85 -2.73
N PHE A 47 -0.84 -14.23 -2.34
CA PHE A 47 0.30 -13.30 -2.31
C PHE A 47 0.61 -12.76 -3.70
N ALA A 48 0.67 -13.60 -4.73
CA ALA A 48 0.89 -13.17 -6.10
C ALA A 48 -0.18 -12.16 -6.56
N ARG A 49 -1.46 -12.42 -6.24
CA ARG A 49 -2.55 -11.50 -6.54
C ARG A 49 -2.42 -10.17 -5.81
N TRP A 50 -2.16 -10.19 -4.50
CA TRP A 50 -2.04 -8.96 -3.71
C TRP A 50 -0.83 -8.11 -4.12
N GLN A 51 0.27 -8.72 -4.49
CA GLN A 51 1.43 -8.02 -5.05
C GLN A 51 1.05 -7.34 -6.37
N MET A 52 0.35 -8.05 -7.26
CA MET A 52 -0.10 -7.49 -8.53
C MET A 52 -1.04 -6.31 -8.32
N ASP A 53 -2.00 -6.43 -7.39
CA ASP A 53 -2.90 -5.33 -7.02
C ASP A 53 -2.10 -4.10 -6.52
N GLY A 54 -1.10 -4.31 -5.66
CA GLY A 54 -0.25 -3.25 -5.13
C GLY A 54 0.58 -2.53 -6.20
N TRP A 55 1.14 -3.25 -7.15
CA TRP A 55 1.90 -2.63 -8.25
C TRP A 55 1.00 -1.80 -9.19
N ARG A 56 -0.29 -2.06 -9.21
CA ARG A 56 -1.26 -1.34 -10.04
C ARG A 56 -1.91 -0.13 -9.35
N ASN A 57 -1.58 0.13 -8.10
CA ASN A 57 -2.16 1.24 -7.34
C ASN A 57 -2.11 2.60 -8.06
N ASN A 58 -1.07 2.83 -8.85
CA ASN A 58 -0.85 4.08 -9.57
C ASN A 58 -1.39 4.09 -11.01
N ALA A 59 -2.11 3.05 -11.41
CA ALA A 59 -2.63 2.94 -12.79
C ALA A 59 -3.68 4.03 -13.09
N GLU A 60 -4.48 4.41 -12.09
CA GLU A 60 -5.47 5.47 -12.21
C GLU A 60 -5.58 6.19 -10.87
N THR A 61 -5.02 7.38 -10.78
CA THR A 61 -5.03 8.21 -9.57
C THR A 61 -5.47 9.64 -9.91
N ALA A 62 -6.15 10.28 -8.96
CA ALA A 62 -6.40 11.71 -9.02
C ALA A 62 -5.96 12.36 -7.70
N ARG A 63 -5.68 13.65 -7.78
CA ARG A 63 -5.33 14.47 -6.61
C ARG A 63 -6.26 15.64 -6.53
N GLY A 64 -6.58 16.04 -5.31
CA GLY A 64 -7.44 17.18 -5.06
C GLY A 64 -7.01 17.95 -3.81
N MET A 65 -7.58 19.12 -3.66
CA MET A 65 -7.44 19.96 -2.48
C MET A 65 -8.83 20.35 -1.98
N SER A 66 -8.99 20.36 -0.67
CA SER A 66 -10.23 20.77 0.00
C SER A 66 -9.91 21.46 1.31
N ARG A 67 -10.88 22.19 1.83
CA ARG A 67 -10.82 22.73 3.20
C ARG A 67 -11.53 21.84 4.23
N SER A 68 -11.99 20.68 3.81
CA SER A 68 -12.68 19.73 4.69
C SER A 68 -11.68 18.79 5.40
N PRO A 69 -11.73 18.68 6.73
CA PRO A 69 -10.94 17.68 7.46
C PRO A 69 -11.51 16.28 7.35
N GLU A 70 -12.71 16.12 6.77
CA GLU A 70 -13.39 14.82 6.71
C GLU A 70 -12.92 13.90 5.57
N ILE A 71 -12.09 14.42 4.66
CA ILE A 71 -11.51 13.64 3.56
C ILE A 71 -10.22 13.00 4.05
N TRP A 72 -10.30 11.74 4.48
CA TRP A 72 -9.14 10.97 4.97
C TRP A 72 -9.06 9.58 4.36
N PRO A 73 -7.92 8.90 4.41
CA PRO A 73 -7.73 7.57 3.85
C PRO A 73 -8.78 6.56 4.32
N GLY A 74 -9.30 5.78 3.36
CA GLY A 74 -10.37 4.80 3.58
C GLY A 74 -11.79 5.35 3.38
N ARG A 75 -11.99 6.67 3.34
CA ARG A 75 -13.28 7.27 3.02
C ARG A 75 -13.57 7.21 1.52
N ARG A 76 -14.85 7.10 1.19
CA ARG A 76 -15.37 7.29 -0.15
C ARG A 76 -15.96 8.68 -0.29
N ILE A 77 -15.71 9.31 -1.41
CA ILE A 77 -16.25 10.61 -1.78
C ILE A 77 -16.89 10.53 -3.16
N VAL A 78 -17.92 11.30 -3.39
CA VAL A 78 -18.56 11.44 -4.71
C VAL A 78 -18.23 12.83 -5.24
N LEU A 79 -17.55 12.90 -6.38
CA LEU A 79 -17.33 14.15 -7.09
C LEU A 79 -18.49 14.38 -8.05
N THR A 80 -19.05 15.58 -8.03
CA THR A 80 -20.15 16.01 -8.90
C THR A 80 -19.88 17.42 -9.43
N GLY A 81 -20.46 17.72 -10.60
CA GLY A 81 -20.37 19.06 -11.17
C GLY A 81 -19.02 19.43 -11.80
N HIS A 82 -18.11 18.45 -11.94
CA HIS A 82 -16.85 18.71 -12.62
C HIS A 82 -17.05 18.81 -14.14
N PRO A 83 -16.41 19.78 -14.85
CA PRO A 83 -16.55 19.92 -16.30
C PRO A 83 -16.18 18.67 -17.10
N GLN A 84 -15.21 17.93 -16.63
CA GLN A 84 -14.80 16.66 -17.23
C GLN A 84 -15.67 15.53 -16.66
N ALA A 85 -16.59 15.03 -17.49
CA ALA A 85 -17.65 14.12 -17.06
C ALA A 85 -17.16 12.81 -16.41
N ASN A 86 -16.04 12.25 -16.87
CA ASN A 86 -15.47 11.01 -16.34
C ASN A 86 -14.92 11.13 -14.92
N LEU A 87 -14.73 12.34 -14.39
CA LEU A 87 -14.34 12.58 -13.02
C LEU A 87 -15.53 12.63 -12.05
N ASN A 88 -16.76 12.83 -12.57
CA ASN A 88 -17.99 12.84 -11.77
C ASN A 88 -18.40 11.42 -11.42
N ARG A 89 -17.72 10.85 -10.44
CA ARG A 89 -17.95 9.48 -9.97
C ARG A 89 -17.54 9.31 -8.51
N GLU A 90 -17.71 8.12 -8.00
CA GLU A 90 -17.27 7.75 -6.66
C GLU A 90 -15.76 7.46 -6.65
N TRP A 91 -15.08 8.01 -5.66
CA TRP A 91 -13.65 7.88 -5.42
C TRP A 91 -13.37 7.38 -4.02
N GLN A 92 -12.32 6.60 -3.88
CA GLN A 92 -11.77 6.18 -2.58
C GLN A 92 -10.52 6.99 -2.26
N VAL A 93 -10.50 7.60 -1.08
CA VAL A 93 -9.33 8.34 -0.57
C VAL A 93 -8.26 7.35 -0.13
N VAL A 94 -7.05 7.48 -0.65
CA VAL A 94 -5.90 6.62 -0.32
C VAL A 94 -4.80 7.34 0.43
N ALA A 95 -4.73 8.67 0.33
CA ALA A 95 -3.81 9.51 1.08
C ALA A 95 -4.44 10.86 1.39
N SER A 96 -4.03 11.48 2.49
CA SER A 96 -4.46 12.81 2.91
C SER A 96 -3.33 13.47 3.68
N GLU A 97 -3.09 14.73 3.39
CA GLU A 97 -2.13 15.59 4.06
C GLU A 97 -2.84 16.87 4.48
N LEU A 98 -2.91 17.11 5.79
CA LEU A 98 -3.60 18.23 6.38
C LEU A 98 -2.58 19.31 6.78
N HIS A 99 -2.77 20.52 6.25
CA HIS A 99 -2.04 21.71 6.64
C HIS A 99 -3.00 22.67 7.34
N GLY A 100 -2.72 22.99 8.60
CA GLY A 100 -3.55 23.89 9.40
C GLY A 100 -2.73 24.99 10.05
N GLU A 101 -3.25 26.20 10.01
CA GLU A 101 -2.68 27.35 10.70
C GLU A 101 -3.75 28.03 11.57
N GLN A 102 -3.39 28.29 12.82
CA GLN A 102 -4.23 29.03 13.76
C GLN A 102 -3.38 30.06 14.52
N PRO A 103 -3.00 31.17 13.89
CA PRO A 103 -2.14 32.18 14.49
C PRO A 103 -2.69 32.75 15.81
N GLN A 104 -4.01 32.83 15.93
CA GLN A 104 -4.69 33.39 17.11
C GLN A 104 -4.50 32.53 18.39
N ALA A 105 -4.09 31.26 18.25
CA ALA A 105 -3.79 30.41 19.38
C ALA A 105 -2.49 30.80 20.12
N VAL A 106 -1.66 31.65 19.50
CA VAL A 106 -0.39 32.12 20.08
C VAL A 106 -0.54 33.57 20.50
N PRO A 107 -0.41 33.93 21.80
CA PRO A 107 -0.48 35.31 22.26
C PRO A 107 0.49 36.24 21.51
N GLY A 108 -0.01 37.36 21.02
CA GLY A 108 0.78 38.39 20.30
C GLY A 108 1.07 38.06 18.81
N ARG A 109 0.64 36.92 18.29
CA ARG A 109 0.77 36.57 16.88
C ARG A 109 -0.45 37.07 16.11
N GLN A 110 -0.22 37.91 15.11
CA GLN A 110 -1.25 38.34 14.17
C GLN A 110 -1.24 37.47 12.91
N GLY A 111 -2.42 37.19 12.37
CA GLY A 111 -2.55 36.38 11.14
C GLY A 111 -3.96 36.46 10.55
N ALA A 112 -4.12 35.94 9.36
CA ALA A 112 -5.34 36.02 8.53
C ALA A 112 -6.51 35.16 9.04
N GLY A 113 -6.44 34.57 10.24
CA GLY A 113 -7.46 33.68 10.77
C GLY A 113 -7.03 32.21 10.73
N THR A 114 -7.95 31.30 11.05
CA THR A 114 -7.73 29.86 10.94
C THR A 114 -7.80 29.43 9.49
N ALA A 115 -6.76 28.77 9.00
CA ALA A 115 -6.72 28.16 7.69
C ALA A 115 -6.58 26.64 7.81
N LEU A 116 -7.25 25.91 6.94
CA LEU A 116 -7.11 24.45 6.79
C LEU A 116 -7.08 24.10 5.32
N GLU A 117 -6.07 23.35 4.93
CA GLU A 117 -5.95 22.78 3.61
C GLU A 117 -5.71 21.26 3.74
N ASN A 118 -6.48 20.50 2.99
CA ASN A 118 -6.37 19.06 2.91
C ASN A 118 -6.02 18.65 1.48
N HIS A 119 -4.78 18.23 1.27
CA HIS A 119 -4.31 17.68 0.01
C HIS A 119 -4.52 16.18 0.03
N PHE A 120 -5.30 15.63 -0.89
CA PHE A 120 -5.65 14.23 -0.89
C PHE A 120 -5.41 13.57 -2.24
N ALA A 121 -5.15 12.26 -2.18
CA ALA A 121 -5.07 11.39 -3.36
C ALA A 121 -6.20 10.37 -3.30
N VAL A 122 -6.75 10.09 -4.48
CA VAL A 122 -7.88 9.17 -4.65
C VAL A 122 -7.67 8.23 -5.81
N ILE A 123 -8.30 7.07 -5.72
CA ILE A 123 -8.46 6.11 -6.81
C ILE A 123 -9.96 5.91 -7.08
N PRO A 124 -10.36 5.40 -8.26
CA PRO A 124 -11.73 4.99 -8.49
C PRO A 124 -12.21 4.01 -7.41
N ALA A 125 -13.44 4.20 -6.91
CA ALA A 125 -13.97 3.40 -5.81
C ALA A 125 -14.21 1.93 -6.17
N ASP A 126 -14.27 1.61 -7.47
CA ASP A 126 -14.39 0.26 -8.03
C ASP A 126 -13.05 -0.48 -8.20
N ARG A 127 -11.93 0.17 -7.84
CA ARG A 127 -10.58 -0.41 -7.92
C ARG A 127 -10.10 -0.90 -6.57
N THR A 128 -9.37 -2.00 -6.60
CA THR A 128 -8.70 -2.53 -5.41
C THR A 128 -7.40 -1.75 -5.19
N TRP A 129 -7.21 -1.26 -3.97
CA TRP A 129 -5.97 -0.66 -3.52
C TRP A 129 -5.31 -1.53 -2.46
N ARG A 130 -4.00 -1.71 -2.59
CA ARG A 130 -3.18 -2.44 -1.63
C ARG A 130 -1.97 -1.58 -1.25
N PRO A 131 -1.68 -1.38 0.04
CA PRO A 131 -0.46 -0.67 0.43
C PRO A 131 0.77 -1.41 -0.09
N GLN A 132 1.81 -0.64 -0.44
CA GLN A 132 3.09 -1.26 -0.75
C GLN A 132 3.66 -1.92 0.51
N PRO A 133 4.25 -3.11 0.39
CA PRO A 133 4.87 -3.77 1.52
C PRO A 133 6.04 -2.93 2.03
N LEU A 134 6.11 -2.76 3.33
CA LEU A 134 7.28 -2.17 3.96
C LEU A 134 8.47 -3.14 3.83
N LEU A 135 9.63 -2.60 3.51
CA LEU A 135 10.86 -3.39 3.52
C LEU A 135 11.15 -3.83 4.95
N LYS A 136 11.35 -5.13 5.12
CA LYS A 136 11.79 -5.67 6.40
C LYS A 136 13.19 -5.14 6.70
N PRO A 137 13.45 -4.57 7.89
CA PRO A 137 14.78 -4.21 8.30
C PRO A 137 15.70 -5.43 8.24
N LEU A 138 16.84 -5.29 7.56
CA LEU A 138 17.86 -6.30 7.51
C LEU A 138 18.87 -6.02 8.61
N VAL A 139 19.34 -7.07 9.24
CA VAL A 139 20.45 -7.03 10.19
C VAL A 139 21.57 -7.86 9.56
N ASP A 140 22.52 -7.16 8.96
CA ASP A 140 23.61 -7.77 8.21
C ASP A 140 24.79 -8.05 9.15
N GLY A 141 25.56 -9.07 8.79
CA GLY A 141 26.79 -9.46 9.49
C GLY A 141 26.61 -10.55 10.55
N PRO A 142 27.72 -11.07 11.08
CA PRO A 142 27.71 -12.07 12.14
C PRO A 142 27.19 -11.50 13.45
N GLN A 143 26.35 -12.26 14.12
CA GLN A 143 25.78 -11.90 15.41
C GLN A 143 26.02 -13.01 16.44
N SER A 144 26.30 -12.60 17.66
CA SER A 144 26.42 -13.53 18.77
C SER A 144 25.14 -13.56 19.58
N ALA A 145 24.71 -14.74 19.96
CA ALA A 145 23.55 -14.95 20.82
C ALA A 145 23.87 -15.99 21.89
N VAL A 146 23.26 -15.83 23.05
CA VAL A 146 23.30 -16.84 24.11
C VAL A 146 22.00 -17.62 24.04
N VAL A 147 22.10 -18.93 23.94
CA VAL A 147 20.94 -19.82 23.98
C VAL A 147 20.47 -19.90 25.42
N THR A 148 19.20 -19.64 25.66
CA THR A 148 18.56 -19.69 26.97
C THR A 148 17.42 -20.69 26.95
N GLY A 149 17.34 -21.51 27.99
CA GLY A 149 16.31 -22.53 28.16
C GLY A 149 16.53 -23.29 29.46
N PRO A 150 15.62 -24.19 29.86
CA PRO A 150 15.88 -25.14 30.93
C PRO A 150 17.11 -25.99 30.62
N ALA A 151 17.87 -26.35 31.62
CA ALA A 151 19.09 -27.16 31.45
C ALA A 151 18.76 -28.48 30.71
N GLY A 152 19.40 -28.69 29.53
CA GLY A 152 19.16 -29.83 28.67
C GLY A 152 18.01 -29.71 27.67
N GLU A 153 17.32 -28.55 27.63
CA GLU A 153 16.20 -28.25 26.73
C GLU A 153 16.42 -26.93 25.96
N GLU A 154 17.66 -26.63 25.63
CA GLU A 154 18.02 -25.39 24.92
C GLU A 154 17.64 -25.40 23.42
N ILE A 155 17.27 -26.59 22.89
CA ILE A 155 16.83 -26.79 21.51
C ILE A 155 15.43 -27.39 21.52
N PHE A 156 14.48 -26.73 20.92
CA PHE A 156 13.11 -27.17 20.73
C PHE A 156 12.87 -27.78 19.36
#